data_ca4e3c5d383ad2c4b86afae13c5007d5
#
_entry.id   ca4e3c5d383ad2c4b86afae13c5007d5
#
_cell.length_a   1.000
_cell.length_b   1.000
_cell.length_c   1.000
_cell.angle_alpha   90.00
_cell.angle_beta   90.00
_cell.angle_gamma   90.00
#
_symmetry.space_group_name_H-M   'P 1'
#
loop_
_entity.id
_entity.type
_entity.pdbx_description
1 polymer ?
#
loop_
_entity_poly.entity_id
_entity_poly.type
_entity_poly.pdbx_seq_one_letter_code
_entity_poly.pdbx_strand_id
1 'polypeptide(L)'
;MKKTLKVAALALALALPSAASAHKAWLQPSQTVLAGNNPWVTVDAAVSNDLFYFNHVPLKTDNLTITAPDGSNVAAQNSTTGKYRTVFDVELKQPGTYRIGVVNNYVTGSWEEDGKPKRWRGTVATFATEV
;
A
#
# COMPACT_ATOMS: atom_id res chain seq x y z
N MET A 1 -31.35 -36.32 -16.88
CA MET A 1 -30.40 -35.51 -17.68
C MET A 1 -30.47 -33.98 -17.40
N LYS A 2 -31.63 -33.34 -17.43
CA LYS A 2 -31.74 -31.86 -17.17
C LYS A 2 -31.29 -31.39 -15.78
N LYS A 3 -31.49 -32.22 -14.72
CA LYS A 3 -31.08 -31.87 -13.33
C LYS A 3 -29.55 -32.02 -13.14
N THR A 4 -28.94 -33.03 -13.70
CA THR A 4 -27.48 -33.25 -13.66
C THR A 4 -26.71 -32.17 -14.41
N LEU A 5 -27.25 -31.68 -15.52
CA LEU A 5 -26.64 -30.60 -16.30
C LEU A 5 -26.65 -29.27 -15.52
N LYS A 6 -27.74 -28.98 -14.75
CA LYS A 6 -27.86 -27.80 -13.92
C LYS A 6 -26.88 -27.84 -12.74
N VAL A 7 -26.67 -28.97 -12.11
CA VAL A 7 -25.71 -29.12 -10.99
C VAL A 7 -24.28 -29.02 -11.51
N ALA A 8 -23.95 -29.57 -12.67
CA ALA A 8 -22.64 -29.45 -13.28
C ALA A 8 -22.33 -27.98 -13.68
N ALA A 9 -23.31 -27.25 -14.22
CA ALA A 9 -23.15 -25.82 -14.55
C ALA A 9 -22.94 -24.95 -13.29
N LEU A 10 -23.64 -25.27 -12.19
CA LEU A 10 -23.46 -24.55 -10.92
C LEU A 10 -22.09 -24.83 -10.29
N ALA A 11 -21.61 -26.09 -10.33
CA ALA A 11 -20.29 -26.46 -9.86
C ALA A 11 -19.18 -25.81 -10.69
N LEU A 12 -19.35 -25.67 -12.00
CA LEU A 12 -18.39 -25.00 -12.88
C LEU A 12 -18.34 -23.48 -12.61
N ALA A 13 -19.47 -22.84 -12.28
CA ALA A 13 -19.54 -21.43 -11.92
C ALA A 13 -18.85 -21.13 -10.58
N LEU A 14 -18.84 -22.06 -9.64
CA LEU A 14 -18.14 -21.97 -8.35
C LEU A 14 -16.63 -22.24 -8.46
N ALA A 15 -16.19 -22.90 -9.53
CA ALA A 15 -14.79 -23.24 -9.76
C ALA A 15 -14.01 -22.19 -10.54
N LEU A 16 -14.67 -21.11 -11.01
CA LEU A 16 -13.97 -19.97 -11.62
C LEU A 16 -13.23 -19.23 -10.52
N PRO A 17 -11.88 -19.26 -10.48
CA PRO A 17 -11.14 -18.43 -9.57
C PRO A 17 -11.47 -16.98 -9.96
N SER A 18 -12.10 -16.24 -9.06
CA SER A 18 -12.18 -14.80 -9.18
C SER A 18 -10.74 -14.29 -9.07
N ALA A 19 -10.11 -13.99 -10.19
CA ALA A 19 -8.83 -13.30 -10.24
C ALA A 19 -9.08 -11.85 -9.77
N ALA A 20 -9.29 -11.67 -8.46
CA ALA A 20 -9.30 -10.37 -7.84
C ALA A 20 -7.86 -9.85 -7.86
N SER A 21 -7.49 -9.14 -8.92
CA SER A 21 -6.23 -8.41 -8.98
C SER A 21 -6.35 -7.17 -8.11
N ALA A 22 -5.82 -7.25 -6.90
CA ALA A 22 -5.68 -6.09 -6.02
C ALA A 22 -4.26 -5.53 -6.17
N HIS A 23 -4.16 -4.22 -6.37
CA HIS A 23 -2.86 -3.53 -6.35
C HIS A 23 -2.22 -3.67 -4.97
N LYS A 24 -0.93 -3.92 -4.94
CA LYS A 24 -0.12 -4.11 -3.74
C LYS A 24 0.75 -2.88 -3.52
N ALA A 25 0.60 -2.21 -2.38
CA ALA A 25 1.50 -1.15 -1.95
C ALA A 25 2.67 -1.79 -1.18
N TRP A 26 3.89 -1.34 -1.46
CA TRP A 26 5.09 -1.89 -0.83
C TRP A 26 6.21 -0.85 -0.72
N LEU A 27 7.07 -1.08 0.25
CA LEU A 27 8.34 -0.40 0.46
C LEU A 27 9.46 -1.44 0.35
N GLN A 28 10.50 -1.14 -0.39
CA GLN A 28 11.66 -2.00 -0.56
C GLN A 28 12.94 -1.24 -0.22
N PRO A 29 13.57 -1.51 0.92
CA PRO A 29 14.86 -0.93 1.25
C PRO A 29 15.97 -1.59 0.44
N SER A 30 17.03 -0.83 0.16
CA SER A 30 18.24 -1.33 -0.51
C SER A 30 18.93 -2.44 0.29
N GLN A 31 18.83 -2.39 1.62
CA GLN A 31 19.32 -3.40 2.56
C GLN A 31 18.49 -3.38 3.83
N THR A 32 18.37 -4.50 4.50
CA THR A 32 17.65 -4.66 5.78
C THR A 32 18.57 -4.68 6.99
N VAL A 33 19.87 -4.93 6.78
CA VAL A 33 20.91 -4.90 7.80
C VAL A 33 22.08 -4.09 7.24
N LEU A 34 22.43 -3.02 7.95
CA LEU A 34 23.50 -2.12 7.55
C LEU A 34 24.53 -2.02 8.69
N ALA A 35 25.81 -1.92 8.31
CA ALA A 35 26.92 -1.72 9.24
C ALA A 35 27.68 -0.44 8.87
N GLY A 36 28.46 0.07 9.81
CA GLY A 36 29.28 1.27 9.65
C GLY A 36 28.78 2.46 10.44
N ASN A 37 29.44 3.60 10.25
CA ASN A 37 29.06 4.86 10.91
C ASN A 37 28.03 5.60 10.06
N ASN A 38 26.85 5.88 10.62
CA ASN A 38 25.76 6.58 9.97
C ASN A 38 25.48 6.05 8.54
N PRO A 39 25.18 4.75 8.38
CA PRO A 39 24.90 4.21 7.06
C PRO A 39 23.60 4.79 6.51
N TRP A 40 23.49 4.76 5.18
CA TRP A 40 22.29 5.19 4.47
C TRP A 40 21.55 4.01 3.88
N VAL A 41 20.23 4.07 3.93
CA VAL A 41 19.36 3.16 3.20
C VAL A 41 18.52 3.94 2.20
N THR A 42 18.49 3.45 0.96
CA THR A 42 17.56 3.94 -0.06
C THR A 42 16.32 3.06 -0.08
N VAL A 43 15.16 3.65 -0.16
CA VAL A 43 13.87 2.95 -0.15
C VAL A 43 13.09 3.25 -1.41
N ASP A 44 12.70 2.22 -2.12
CA ASP A 44 11.73 2.28 -3.21
C ASP A 44 10.31 2.12 -2.64
N ALA A 45 9.38 2.96 -3.09
CA ALA A 45 7.99 2.96 -2.68
C ALA A 45 7.07 2.92 -3.90
N ALA A 46 6.30 1.85 -4.06
CA ALA A 46 5.46 1.68 -5.23
C ALA A 46 4.13 0.97 -4.90
N VAL A 47 3.19 1.12 -5.82
CA VAL A 47 1.96 0.34 -5.90
C VAL A 47 1.99 -0.41 -7.23
N SER A 48 1.82 -1.72 -7.20
CA SER A 48 1.95 -2.55 -8.40
C SER A 48 0.99 -3.73 -8.41
N ASN A 49 0.85 -4.34 -9.57
CA ASN A 49 0.09 -5.59 -9.71
C ASN A 49 0.85 -6.78 -9.11
N ASP A 50 2.17 -6.75 -9.24
CA ASP A 50 3.07 -7.77 -8.68
C ASP A 50 4.07 -7.12 -7.72
N LEU A 51 4.33 -7.76 -6.58
CA LEU A 51 5.28 -7.25 -5.59
C LEU A 51 6.67 -7.04 -6.21
N PHE A 52 7.25 -5.87 -5.91
CA PHE A 52 8.59 -5.47 -6.32
C PHE A 52 8.78 -5.27 -7.83
N TYR A 53 7.70 -5.21 -8.60
CA TYR A 53 7.72 -4.82 -10.01
C TYR A 53 7.15 -3.41 -10.18
N PHE A 54 7.83 -2.56 -10.95
CA PHE A 54 7.42 -1.18 -11.20
C PHE A 54 6.52 -1.10 -12.42
N ASN A 55 5.28 -1.56 -12.30
CA ASN A 55 4.36 -1.70 -13.42
C ASN A 55 3.02 -0.97 -13.27
N HIS A 56 2.84 -0.13 -12.22
CA HIS A 56 1.60 0.60 -12.05
C HIS A 56 1.83 2.07 -11.69
N VAL A 57 1.95 2.45 -10.40
CA VAL A 57 2.11 3.86 -9.98
C VAL A 57 3.08 3.99 -8.80
N PRO A 58 3.65 5.18 -8.56
CA PRO A 58 4.40 5.44 -7.34
C PRO A 58 3.49 5.40 -6.11
N LEU A 59 4.02 4.93 -4.99
CA LEU A 59 3.34 5.09 -3.69
C LEU A 59 3.50 6.53 -3.22
N LYS A 60 2.39 7.17 -2.84
CA LYS A 60 2.42 8.50 -2.22
C LYS A 60 3.02 8.41 -0.83
N THR A 61 3.91 9.34 -0.51
CA THR A 61 4.65 9.37 0.76
C THR A 61 4.25 10.52 1.67
N ASP A 62 3.09 11.16 1.44
CA ASP A 62 2.58 12.25 2.27
C ASP A 62 2.43 11.85 3.75
N ASN A 63 2.10 10.58 4.00
CA ASN A 63 1.95 10.00 5.35
C ASN A 63 3.10 9.04 5.69
N LEU A 64 4.28 9.28 5.14
CA LEU A 64 5.48 8.51 5.49
C LEU A 64 5.90 8.82 6.91
N THR A 65 6.16 7.78 7.68
CA THR A 65 6.72 7.87 9.02
C THR A 65 7.99 7.05 9.09
N ILE A 66 9.05 7.62 9.61
CA ILE A 66 10.32 6.95 9.89
C ILE A 66 10.62 7.14 11.36
N THR A 67 10.68 6.04 12.10
CA THR A 67 10.91 6.05 13.55
C THR A 67 12.27 5.44 13.83
N ALA A 68 13.13 6.18 14.51
CA ALA A 68 14.43 5.73 14.98
C ALA A 68 14.33 4.78 16.19
N PRO A 69 15.40 4.09 16.58
CA PRO A 69 15.41 3.16 17.71
C PRO A 69 14.98 3.77 19.04
N ASP A 70 15.21 5.06 19.26
CA ASP A 70 14.79 5.81 20.46
C ASP A 70 13.34 6.31 20.40
N GLY A 71 12.60 6.01 19.33
CA GLY A 71 11.23 6.45 19.11
C GLY A 71 11.09 7.83 18.47
N SER A 72 12.18 8.54 18.19
CA SER A 72 12.15 9.84 17.52
C SER A 72 11.79 9.70 16.03
N ASN A 73 11.20 10.75 15.47
CA ASN A 73 10.90 10.82 14.04
C ASN A 73 12.15 11.26 13.26
N VAL A 74 12.37 10.59 12.13
CA VAL A 74 13.44 10.90 11.17
C VAL A 74 12.81 11.37 9.87
N ALA A 75 13.39 12.39 9.24
CA ALA A 75 12.94 12.86 7.94
C ALA A 75 13.55 12.03 6.81
N ALA A 76 12.76 11.72 5.80
CA ALA A 76 13.27 11.22 4.52
C ALA A 76 14.05 12.31 3.80
N GLN A 77 15.11 11.94 3.11
CA GLN A 77 15.96 12.84 2.34
C GLN A 77 15.95 12.45 0.86
N ASN A 78 16.32 13.38 0.00
CA ASN A 78 16.47 13.14 -1.44
C ASN A 78 15.23 12.50 -2.10
N SER A 79 14.02 12.82 -1.62
CA SER A 79 12.80 12.20 -2.14
C SER A 79 12.53 12.64 -3.57
N THR A 80 12.32 11.66 -4.45
CA THR A 80 12.00 11.87 -5.86
C THR A 80 10.91 10.92 -6.30
N THR A 81 9.88 11.44 -6.99
CA THR A 81 8.78 10.67 -7.52
C THR A 81 8.85 10.61 -9.04
N GLY A 82 8.96 9.40 -9.57
CA GLY A 82 8.92 9.10 -10.99
C GLY A 82 7.57 8.55 -11.44
N LYS A 83 7.53 7.96 -12.64
CA LYS A 83 6.31 7.40 -13.21
C LYS A 83 5.76 6.20 -12.44
N TYR A 84 6.64 5.36 -11.89
CA TYR A 84 6.27 4.06 -11.31
C TYR A 84 6.64 3.90 -9.84
N ARG A 85 7.53 4.77 -9.31
CA ARG A 85 7.99 4.67 -7.93
C ARG A 85 8.36 6.04 -7.36
N THR A 86 8.27 6.15 -6.05
CA THR A 86 8.94 7.18 -5.26
C THR A 86 10.18 6.55 -4.64
N VAL A 87 11.29 7.27 -4.63
CA VAL A 87 12.55 6.86 -4.01
C VAL A 87 12.94 7.90 -2.98
N PHE A 88 13.42 7.47 -1.83
CA PHE A 88 13.94 8.35 -0.80
C PHE A 88 15.07 7.70 -0.02
N ASP A 89 15.90 8.52 0.61
CA ASP A 89 17.02 8.09 1.42
C ASP A 89 16.76 8.34 2.90
N VAL A 90 17.31 7.48 3.75
CA VAL A 90 17.29 7.62 5.22
C VAL A 90 18.69 7.44 5.76
N GLU A 91 19.18 8.44 6.50
CA GLU A 91 20.43 8.33 7.26
C GLU A 91 20.16 7.69 8.62
N LEU A 92 20.86 6.60 8.92
CA LEU A 92 20.68 5.84 10.16
C LEU A 92 21.74 6.26 11.19
N LYS A 93 21.41 7.25 12.02
CA LYS A 93 22.35 7.87 12.99
C LYS A 93 22.49 7.12 14.31
N GLN A 94 21.63 6.13 14.55
CA GLN A 94 21.61 5.38 15.80
C GLN A 94 21.71 3.88 15.51
N PRO A 95 22.44 3.11 16.30
CA PRO A 95 22.39 1.65 16.22
C PRO A 95 21.02 1.15 16.71
N GLY A 96 20.47 0.16 16.04
CA GLY A 96 19.18 -0.44 16.39
C GLY A 96 18.25 -0.58 15.19
N THR A 97 16.97 -0.81 15.47
CA THR A 97 15.94 -1.03 14.44
C THR A 97 15.19 0.25 14.13
N TYR A 98 15.18 0.62 12.86
CA TYR A 98 14.33 1.69 12.33
C TYR A 98 13.03 1.10 11.79
N ARG A 99 11.94 1.85 11.95
CA ARG A 99 10.65 1.51 11.38
C ARG A 99 10.30 2.53 10.30
N ILE A 100 10.10 2.06 9.08
CA ILE A 100 9.68 2.89 7.93
C ILE A 100 8.31 2.41 7.49
N GLY A 101 7.34 3.31 7.43
CA GLY A 101 5.97 2.96 7.05
C GLY A 101 5.19 4.12 6.45
N VAL A 102 4.24 3.79 5.61
CA VAL A 102 3.21 4.72 5.12
C VAL A 102 1.89 4.35 5.75
N VAL A 103 1.30 5.27 6.50
CA VAL A 103 0.03 5.06 7.19
C VAL A 103 -1.11 5.58 6.32
N ASN A 104 -2.02 4.70 5.94
CA ASN A 104 -3.20 5.08 5.19
C ASN A 104 -4.41 5.13 6.15
N ASN A 105 -4.86 6.35 6.46
CA ASN A 105 -5.99 6.60 7.36
C ASN A 105 -7.31 6.81 6.60
N TYR A 106 -7.36 6.49 5.32
CA TYR A 106 -8.58 6.64 4.53
C TYR A 106 -9.52 5.45 4.71
N VAL A 107 -10.80 5.78 4.85
CA VAL A 107 -11.92 4.85 4.81
C VAL A 107 -12.67 5.09 3.51
N THR A 108 -13.13 4.04 2.86
CA THR A 108 -13.98 4.12 1.68
C THR A 108 -15.30 3.44 1.96
N GLY A 109 -16.40 4.07 1.55
CA GLY A 109 -17.74 3.49 1.59
C GLY A 109 -18.39 3.53 0.20
N SER A 110 -19.27 2.58 -0.05
CA SER A 110 -20.16 2.60 -1.21
C SER A 110 -21.55 2.18 -0.80
N TRP A 111 -22.57 2.88 -1.30
CA TRP A 111 -23.99 2.58 -1.06
C TRP A 111 -24.79 2.90 -2.31
N GLU A 112 -26.06 2.55 -2.28
CA GLU A 112 -27.02 2.92 -3.31
C GLU A 112 -28.00 3.95 -2.76
N GLU A 113 -28.22 5.02 -3.49
CA GLU A 113 -29.17 6.06 -3.17
C GLU A 113 -29.96 6.40 -4.43
N ASP A 114 -31.28 6.31 -4.36
CA ASP A 114 -32.21 6.51 -5.49
C ASP A 114 -31.87 5.67 -6.73
N GLY A 115 -31.45 4.42 -6.53
CA GLY A 115 -31.05 3.50 -7.61
C GLY A 115 -29.71 3.85 -8.28
N LYS A 116 -28.91 4.74 -7.68
CA LYS A 116 -27.59 5.14 -8.20
C LYS A 116 -26.47 4.78 -7.23
N PRO A 117 -25.35 4.23 -7.73
CA PRO A 117 -24.22 3.94 -6.89
C PRO A 117 -23.54 5.24 -6.41
N LYS A 118 -23.39 5.37 -5.12
CA LYS A 118 -22.63 6.43 -4.44
C LYS A 118 -21.33 5.87 -3.88
N ARG A 119 -20.31 6.71 -3.87
CA ARG A 119 -19.01 6.39 -3.27
C ARG A 119 -18.52 7.57 -2.45
N TRP A 120 -17.93 7.26 -1.33
CA TRP A 120 -17.27 8.23 -0.47
C TRP A 120 -15.87 7.73 -0.10
N ARG A 121 -14.95 8.67 0.10
CA ARG A 121 -13.61 8.41 0.60
C ARG A 121 -13.17 9.59 1.46
N GLY A 122 -12.81 9.30 2.69
CA GLY A 122 -12.34 10.29 3.65
C GLY A 122 -11.63 9.64 4.83
N THR A 123 -11.40 10.39 5.88
CA THR A 123 -10.85 9.86 7.14
C THR A 123 -11.98 9.39 8.06
N VAL A 124 -11.64 8.62 9.09
CA VAL A 124 -12.62 8.22 10.12
C VAL A 124 -13.28 9.44 10.76
N ALA A 125 -12.52 10.53 10.94
CA ALA A 125 -13.03 11.76 11.52
C ALA A 125 -14.06 12.45 10.62
N THR A 126 -13.84 12.47 9.31
CA THR A 126 -14.76 13.10 8.35
C THR A 126 -15.95 12.22 8.03
N PHE A 127 -15.84 10.89 8.18
CA PHE A 127 -16.96 9.98 7.96
C PHE A 127 -18.20 10.34 8.79
N ALA A 128 -18.01 10.63 10.07
CA ALA A 128 -19.09 10.95 10.98
C ALA A 128 -19.81 12.29 10.71
N THR A 129 -19.21 13.14 9.86
CA THR A 129 -19.74 14.49 9.55
C THR A 129 -20.20 14.64 8.11
N GLU A 130 -19.79 13.76 7.20
CA GLU A 130 -20.05 13.87 5.77
C GLU A 130 -20.98 12.75 5.24
N VAL A 131 -21.22 11.71 6.02
CA VAL A 131 -22.10 10.56 5.72
C VAL A 131 -23.09 10.35 6.83
#